data_d5a7d5a910a7a6930a7ef6bd258c658d
#
_entry.id   d5a7d5a910a7a6930a7ef6bd258c658d
#
_cell.length_a   1.000
_cell.length_b   1.000
_cell.length_c   1.000
_cell.angle_alpha   90.00
_cell.angle_beta   90.00
_cell.angle_gamma   90.00
#
_symmetry.space_group_name_H-M   'P 1'
#
loop_
_entity.id
_entity.type
_entity.pdbx_description
1 polymer ?
#
loop_
_entity_poly.entity_id
_entity_poly.type
_entity_poly.pdbx_seq_one_letter_code
_entity_poly.pdbx_strand_id
1 'polypeptide(L)'
;MRRRSRQDGGVSRAGNLPGLAIGAELTRAREELGLDIRALEERTKIRSRYLRALEEEAWDLIPSPAYAKGFLRTYAAELGLDAEELVDEFRRQGESR
;
A
#
# COMPACT_ATOMS: atom_id res chain seq x y z
N MET A 1 -7.07 1.34 -28.82
CA MET A 1 -6.97 1.31 -28.88
C MET A 1 -6.68 1.11 -28.82
N ARG A 2 -6.88 1.28 -28.37
CA ARG A 2 -6.70 1.27 -28.14
C ARG A 2 -6.46 1.14 -27.62
N ARG A 3 -6.54 1.23 -27.18
CA ARG A 3 -6.35 1.15 -26.63
C ARG A 3 -6.19 0.90 -25.98
N ARG A 4 -6.34 0.90 -25.71
CA ARG A 4 -6.20 0.70 -25.10
C ARG A 4 -6.01 0.39 -24.40
N SER A 5 -6.11 0.32 -24.22
CA SER A 5 -5.91 0.09 -23.62
C SER A 5 -5.76 -0.24 -23.08
N ARG A 6 -6.01 -0.16 -22.88
CA ARG A 6 -5.86 -0.41 -22.44
C ARG A 6 -5.64 -0.82 -21.92
N GLN A 7 -5.88 -0.96 -21.67
CA GLN A 7 -5.65 -1.32 -21.25
C GLN A 7 -5.38 -1.85 -20.82
N ASP A 8 -5.60 -1.86 -20.58
CA ASP A 8 -5.24 -2.42 -20.11
C ASP A 8 -4.85 -2.85 -19.65
N GLY A 9 -5.07 -2.73 -19.15
CA GLY A 9 -4.66 -3.12 -18.60
C GLY A 9 -4.27 -3.47 -17.92
N GLY A 10 -4.38 -3.44 -17.26
CA GLY A 10 -3.80 -3.62 -16.58
C GLY A 10 -3.49 -4.13 -15.85
N VAL A 11 -3.72 -4.16 -15.49
CA VAL A 11 -3.30 -4.81 -14.92
C VAL A 11 -2.58 -5.14 -13.96
N SER A 12 -2.96 -5.45 -13.19
CA SER A 12 -2.14 -5.80 -12.39
C SER A 12 -0.78 -5.97 -12.74
N ARG A 13 -0.39 -5.63 -13.74
CA ARG A 13 0.89 -5.56 -13.98
C ARG A 13 1.56 -4.59 -13.21
N ALA A 14 0.82 -3.73 -12.57
CA ALA A 14 1.44 -2.76 -11.70
C ALA A 14 2.24 -3.43 -10.63
N GLY A 15 1.74 -4.51 -10.06
CA GLY A 15 2.45 -5.17 -9.00
C GLY A 15 3.75 -5.81 -9.42
N ASN A 16 3.94 -5.99 -10.73
CA ASN A 16 5.15 -6.61 -11.23
C ASN A 16 6.16 -5.61 -11.75
N LEU A 17 5.85 -4.33 -11.68
CA LEU A 17 6.74 -3.31 -12.19
C LEU A 17 7.70 -2.86 -11.12
N PRO A 18 8.99 -2.69 -11.47
CA PRO A 18 9.90 -2.07 -10.52
C PRO A 18 9.39 -0.70 -10.14
N GLY A 19 9.51 -0.34 -8.89
CA GLY A 19 9.11 0.97 -8.47
C GLY A 19 7.64 1.14 -8.15
N LEU A 20 6.96 0.04 -7.88
CA LEU A 20 5.58 0.15 -7.40
C LEU A 20 5.52 1.15 -6.24
N ALA A 21 4.62 2.13 -6.34
CA ALA A 21 4.49 3.15 -5.31
C ALA A 21 3.50 2.65 -4.25
N ILE A 22 4.03 2.10 -3.17
CA ILE A 22 3.23 1.52 -2.10
C ILE A 22 2.22 2.53 -1.57
N GLY A 23 2.70 3.72 -1.19
CA GLY A 23 1.83 4.70 -0.57
C GLY A 23 0.72 5.16 -1.49
N ALA A 24 1.04 5.37 -2.77
CA ALA A 24 0.03 5.81 -3.72
C ALA A 24 -1.03 4.74 -3.92
N GLU A 25 -0.61 3.47 -3.95
CA GLU A 25 -1.55 2.37 -4.13
C GLU A 25 -2.50 2.26 -2.94
N LEU A 26 -1.96 2.38 -1.74
CA LEU A 26 -2.78 2.35 -0.53
C LEU A 26 -3.78 3.50 -0.51
N THR A 27 -3.29 4.70 -0.80
CA THR A 27 -4.13 5.88 -0.78
C THR A 27 -5.25 5.77 -1.81
N ARG A 28 -4.91 5.35 -3.02
CA ARG A 28 -5.89 5.20 -4.08
C ARG A 28 -7.00 4.23 -3.68
N ALA A 29 -6.60 3.07 -3.16
CA ALA A 29 -7.58 2.05 -2.80
C ALA A 29 -8.48 2.53 -1.66
N ARG A 30 -7.89 3.24 -0.68
CA ARG A 30 -8.67 3.77 0.42
C ARG A 30 -9.70 4.80 -0.08
N GLU A 31 -9.25 5.69 -0.96
CA GLU A 31 -10.13 6.75 -1.46
C GLU A 31 -11.24 6.20 -2.33
N GLU A 32 -10.94 5.15 -3.10
CA GLU A 32 -11.96 4.51 -3.93
C GLU A 32 -13.09 3.92 -3.09
N LEU A 33 -12.77 3.49 -1.88
CA LEU A 33 -13.79 2.95 -0.98
C LEU A 33 -14.45 4.04 -0.14
N GLY A 34 -14.06 5.29 -0.33
CA GLY A 34 -14.65 6.40 0.40
C GLY A 34 -14.28 6.41 1.88
N LEU A 35 -13.15 5.82 2.23
CA LEU A 35 -12.72 5.76 3.63
C LEU A 35 -11.72 6.85 3.95
N ASP A 36 -11.92 7.53 5.09
CA ASP A 36 -10.88 8.42 5.56
C ASP A 36 -9.96 7.63 6.51
N ILE A 37 -8.88 8.28 6.93
CA ILE A 37 -7.88 7.62 7.76
C ILE A 37 -8.50 7.18 9.10
N ARG A 38 -9.41 7.98 9.64
CA ARG A 38 -10.01 7.65 10.92
C ARG A 38 -10.86 6.37 10.82
N ALA A 39 -11.64 6.25 9.74
CA ALA A 39 -12.43 5.05 9.53
C ALA A 39 -11.53 3.83 9.39
N LEU A 40 -10.41 4.00 8.69
CA LEU A 40 -9.48 2.91 8.51
C LEU A 40 -8.82 2.53 9.83
N GLU A 41 -8.52 3.49 10.67
CA GLU A 41 -7.98 3.20 12.00
C GLU A 41 -8.94 2.34 12.79
N GLU A 42 -10.24 2.67 12.73
CA GLU A 42 -11.23 1.88 13.46
C GLU A 42 -11.30 0.45 12.96
N ARG A 43 -11.14 0.26 11.66
CA ARG A 43 -11.23 -1.07 11.08
C ARG A 43 -9.97 -1.90 11.31
N THR A 44 -8.81 -1.27 11.23
CA THR A 44 -7.54 -2.00 11.30
C THR A 44 -6.94 -2.03 12.69
N LYS A 45 -7.36 -1.09 13.55
CA LYS A 45 -6.77 -0.89 14.86
C LYS A 45 -5.34 -0.40 14.79
N ILE A 46 -4.91 0.06 13.64
CA ILE A 46 -3.62 0.70 13.45
C ILE A 46 -3.81 2.19 13.64
N ARG A 47 -2.97 2.81 14.46
CA ARG A 47 -3.10 4.22 14.75
C ARG A 47 -2.95 5.05 13.49
N SER A 48 -3.71 6.15 13.41
CA SER A 48 -3.72 7.02 12.25
C SER A 48 -2.33 7.44 11.82
N ARG A 49 -1.46 7.76 12.78
CA ARG A 49 -0.11 8.22 12.42
C ARG A 49 0.67 7.17 11.66
N TYR A 50 0.46 5.90 11.95
CA TYR A 50 1.15 4.84 11.22
C TYR A 50 0.50 4.60 9.86
N LEU A 51 -0.83 4.72 9.77
CA LEU A 51 -1.50 4.62 8.48
C LEU A 51 -1.01 5.71 7.54
N ARG A 52 -0.87 6.93 8.05
CA ARG A 52 -0.34 8.02 7.24
C ARG A 52 1.10 7.78 6.84
N ALA A 53 1.91 7.25 7.77
CA ALA A 53 3.29 6.94 7.45
C ALA A 53 3.40 5.93 6.32
N LEU A 54 2.50 4.93 6.31
CA LEU A 54 2.49 3.96 5.21
C LEU A 54 2.17 4.65 3.89
N GLU A 55 1.17 5.53 3.89
CA GLU A 55 0.77 6.21 2.66
C GLU A 55 1.82 7.18 2.16
N GLU A 56 2.59 7.75 3.07
CA GLU A 56 3.65 8.68 2.71
C GLU A 56 4.98 8.00 2.52
N GLU A 57 5.03 6.69 2.76
CA GLU A 57 6.26 5.90 2.71
C GLU A 57 7.32 6.47 3.64
N ALA A 58 6.86 6.99 4.77
CA ALA A 58 7.73 7.52 5.81
C ALA A 58 8.09 6.40 6.77
N TRP A 59 8.88 5.45 6.28
CA TRP A 59 9.16 4.21 7.01
C TRP A 59 9.86 4.44 8.34
N ASP A 60 10.64 5.51 8.43
CA ASP A 60 11.36 5.83 9.66
C ASP A 60 10.42 6.27 10.79
N LEU A 61 9.18 6.59 10.48
CA LEU A 61 8.20 6.94 11.51
C LEU A 61 7.48 5.72 12.08
N ILE A 62 7.77 4.54 11.54
CA ILE A 62 7.17 3.29 12.01
C ILE A 62 8.22 2.58 12.88
N PRO A 63 7.81 1.97 14.01
CA PRO A 63 8.78 1.48 15.00
C PRO A 63 9.81 0.50 14.46
N SER A 64 9.46 -0.34 13.49
CA SER A 64 10.43 -1.29 12.95
C SER A 64 9.94 -1.82 11.62
N PRO A 65 10.85 -2.41 10.83
CA PRO A 65 10.42 -3.04 9.57
C PRO A 65 9.39 -4.15 9.77
N ALA A 66 9.48 -4.88 10.88
CA ALA A 66 8.50 -5.92 11.16
C ALA A 66 7.11 -5.32 11.35
N TYR A 67 7.03 -4.20 12.07
CA TYR A 67 5.75 -3.50 12.21
C TYR A 67 5.25 -3.00 10.86
N ALA A 68 6.14 -2.45 10.04
CA ALA A 68 5.73 -1.94 8.74
C ALA A 68 5.11 -3.05 7.89
N LYS A 69 5.74 -4.22 7.87
CA LYS A 69 5.20 -5.34 7.09
C LYS A 69 3.85 -5.79 7.62
N GLY A 70 3.73 -5.89 8.95
CA GLY A 70 2.46 -6.27 9.55
C GLY A 70 1.35 -5.27 9.26
N PHE A 71 1.67 -3.98 9.36
CA PHE A 71 0.71 -2.93 9.06
C PHE A 71 0.31 -2.97 7.59
N LEU A 72 1.28 -3.20 6.68
CA LEU A 72 0.97 -3.30 5.27
C LEU A 72 0.00 -4.45 4.99
N ARG A 73 0.23 -5.61 5.62
CA ARG A 73 -0.65 -6.74 5.42
C ARG A 73 -2.07 -6.43 5.90
N THR A 74 -2.19 -5.84 7.08
CA THR A 74 -3.50 -5.52 7.64
C THR A 74 -4.21 -4.47 6.80
N TYR A 75 -3.50 -3.42 6.41
CA TYR A 75 -4.07 -2.35 5.60
C TYR A 75 -4.54 -2.92 4.25
N ALA A 76 -3.66 -3.68 3.59
CA ALA A 76 -3.97 -4.23 2.28
C ALA A 76 -5.16 -5.18 2.34
N ALA A 77 -5.20 -6.04 3.37
CA ALA A 77 -6.30 -6.98 3.51
C ALA A 77 -7.63 -6.26 3.67
N GLU A 78 -7.63 -5.16 4.41
CA GLU A 78 -8.85 -4.41 4.64
C GLU A 78 -9.39 -3.83 3.33
N LEU A 79 -8.50 -3.47 2.41
CA LEU A 79 -8.89 -2.83 1.16
C LEU A 79 -8.92 -3.78 -0.03
N GLY A 80 -8.67 -5.06 0.19
CA GLY A 80 -8.70 -6.03 -0.90
C GLY A 80 -7.49 -5.99 -1.82
N LEU A 81 -6.38 -5.43 -1.36
CA LEU A 81 -5.16 -5.38 -2.15
C LEU A 81 -4.31 -6.64 -1.90
N ASP A 82 -3.40 -6.90 -2.82
CA ASP A 82 -2.47 -8.01 -2.67
C ASP A 82 -1.39 -7.62 -1.67
N ALA A 83 -1.55 -8.10 -0.44
CA ALA A 83 -0.66 -7.73 0.65
C ALA A 83 0.78 -8.16 0.39
N GLU A 84 0.97 -9.34 -0.18
CA GLU A 84 2.33 -9.83 -0.37
C GLU A 84 3.10 -9.06 -1.43
N GLU A 85 2.40 -8.55 -2.45
CA GLU A 85 3.06 -7.68 -3.42
C GLU A 85 3.59 -6.42 -2.75
N LEU A 86 2.80 -5.84 -1.87
CA LEU A 86 3.22 -4.63 -1.18
C LEU A 86 4.37 -4.90 -0.23
N VAL A 87 4.32 -6.01 0.48
CA VAL A 87 5.39 -6.39 1.39
C VAL A 87 6.68 -6.68 0.61
N ASP A 88 6.55 -7.36 -0.53
CA ASP A 88 7.73 -7.63 -1.36
C ASP A 88 8.37 -6.34 -1.85
N GLU A 89 7.56 -5.38 -2.25
CA GLU A 89 8.10 -4.09 -2.68
C GLU A 89 8.77 -3.37 -1.51
N PHE A 90 8.17 -3.44 -0.33
CA PHE A 90 8.78 -2.84 0.85
C PHE A 90 10.16 -3.46 1.11
N ARG A 91 10.28 -4.79 1.00
CA ARG A 91 11.56 -5.46 1.16
C ARG A 91 12.57 -4.99 0.14
N ARG A 92 12.15 -4.88 -1.13
CA ARG A 92 13.05 -4.44 -2.18
C ARG A 92 13.60 -3.06 -1.91
N GLN A 93 12.74 -2.15 -1.43
CA GLN A 93 13.18 -0.81 -1.11
C GLN A 93 14.22 -0.81 0.00
N GLY A 94 14.02 -1.64 1.00
CA GLY A 94 14.97 -1.75 2.09
C GLY A 94 16.30 -2.34 1.63
N GLU A 95 16.25 -3.31 0.74
CA GLU A 95 17.47 -3.94 0.27
C GLU A 95 18.27 -3.05 -0.68
N SER A 96 17.60 -2.05 -1.26
CA SER A 96 18.26 -1.15 -2.19
C SER A 96 19.05 -0.05 -1.52
N ARG A 97 18.95 0.10 -0.23
CA ARG A 97 19.59 1.20 0.49
C ARG A 97 21.00 0.92 0.90
#